data_2075f9bf4b966d238872a4f850bb6a44
#
_entry.id   2075f9bf4b966d238872a4f850bb6a44
#
_cell.length_a   1.000
_cell.length_b   1.000
_cell.length_c   1.000
_cell.angle_alpha   90.00
_cell.angle_beta   90.00
_cell.angle_gamma   90.00
#
_symmetry.space_group_name_H-M   'P 1'
#
loop_
_entity.id
_entity.type
_entity.pdbx_description
1 polymer ?
#
loop_
_entity_poly.entity_id
_entity_poly.type
_entity_poly.pdbx_seq_one_letter_code
_entity_poly.pdbx_strand_id
1 'polypeptide(L)'
;MKRDTLIFDIIRREKERQTKGIELIASENFVSEQVMEAMGSVLTNKYAEGYPGKRYYGGCEVVDESEQLAIDRIKEVFGAVYANVQPHSGAQANMAVFLACLEPGDKFLGLNLTHGGHLSHGSPVNSSGILYKALEYNVKEETGRVDYDQMEEVALRERPKLIIGGGSAYSREWDYKRMRAIADEIGAIFMVDMAHPAGMIAAGLLDNPVKYAHIVTSTTHKTLRGPRGGIILLGEDFPNPWGKTTPKGEVRMMSALLDSAVFPGIQGGPLEHVIAAKAVSFGECLQPEYKEYQLQVKKNAAALAAALVKRGFKIISGGTDNHLMLVDLRSKYPDLTGKVAERVLGEADITVNKNMVPFDSRSAFQTSGIRLGTPAVTTRGAKELLMDEIAEMIETVLSNVENPAVIQSVKESVNKTMEKYPLFAY
;
A
#
# COMPACT_ATOMS: atom_id res chain seq x y z
N MET A 1 -33.73 -6.76 -18.72
CA MET A 1 -33.82 -6.90 -17.25
C MET A 1 -34.11 -5.53 -16.63
N LYS A 2 -34.83 -5.47 -15.52
CA LYS A 2 -35.03 -4.23 -14.78
C LYS A 2 -33.71 -3.85 -14.09
N ARG A 3 -33.45 -2.54 -13.94
CA ARG A 3 -32.28 -2.04 -13.20
C ARG A 3 -32.37 -2.47 -11.73
N ASP A 4 -31.31 -2.98 -11.18
CA ASP A 4 -31.21 -3.32 -9.75
C ASP A 4 -31.04 -2.03 -8.95
N THR A 5 -32.18 -1.50 -8.48
CA THR A 5 -32.19 -0.22 -7.74
C THR A 5 -31.56 -0.32 -6.36
N LEU A 6 -31.53 -1.51 -5.73
CA LEU A 6 -30.97 -1.68 -4.38
C LEU A 6 -29.47 -1.47 -4.36
N ILE A 7 -28.73 -2.15 -5.24
CA ILE A 7 -27.27 -2.00 -5.30
C ILE A 7 -26.86 -0.60 -5.77
N PHE A 8 -27.58 -0.02 -6.74
CA PHE A 8 -27.28 1.32 -7.22
C PHE A 8 -27.61 2.41 -6.19
N ASP A 9 -28.56 2.20 -5.27
CA ASP A 9 -28.78 3.09 -4.13
C ASP A 9 -27.64 3.00 -3.13
N ILE A 10 -27.11 1.80 -2.86
CA ILE A 10 -25.93 1.62 -2.00
C ILE A 10 -24.72 2.36 -2.58
N ILE A 11 -24.46 2.22 -3.88
CA ILE A 11 -23.36 2.91 -4.59
C ILE A 11 -23.54 4.44 -4.49
N ARG A 12 -24.76 4.94 -4.65
CA ARG A 12 -25.07 6.37 -4.50
C ARG A 12 -24.75 6.87 -3.08
N ARG A 13 -25.16 6.13 -2.05
CA ARG A 13 -24.87 6.49 -0.63
C ARG A 13 -23.38 6.46 -0.33
N GLU A 14 -22.62 5.50 -0.90
CA GLU A 14 -21.18 5.48 -0.74
C GLU A 14 -20.50 6.67 -1.45
N LYS A 15 -20.96 7.04 -2.65
CA LYS A 15 -20.50 8.27 -3.32
C LYS A 15 -20.77 9.52 -2.48
N GLU A 16 -21.95 9.60 -1.85
CA GLU A 16 -22.28 10.71 -0.93
C GLU A 16 -21.35 10.74 0.28
N ARG A 17 -21.06 9.59 0.89
CA ARG A 17 -20.11 9.47 2.01
C ARG A 17 -18.72 9.98 1.61
N GLN A 18 -18.20 9.49 0.51
CA GLN A 18 -16.89 9.92 -0.02
C GLN A 18 -16.86 11.41 -0.36
N THR A 19 -17.95 11.96 -0.88
CA THR A 19 -18.03 13.38 -1.24
C THR A 19 -18.05 14.30 -0.01
N LYS A 20 -18.77 13.92 1.05
CA LYS A 20 -18.98 14.75 2.23
C LYS A 20 -17.88 14.66 3.27
N GLY A 21 -17.20 13.50 3.38
CA GLY A 21 -16.24 13.23 4.43
C GLY A 21 -14.80 13.62 4.08
N ILE A 22 -13.98 13.76 5.11
CA ILE A 22 -12.51 13.84 5.02
C ILE A 22 -11.96 12.42 5.09
N GLU A 23 -11.30 11.97 4.03
CA GLU A 23 -10.67 10.64 3.93
C GLU A 23 -9.18 10.72 4.29
N LEU A 24 -8.80 10.12 5.43
CA LEU A 24 -7.43 10.08 5.93
C LEU A 24 -6.88 8.66 6.09
N ILE A 25 -7.57 7.63 5.60
CA ILE A 25 -7.00 6.29 5.57
C ILE A 25 -5.81 6.29 4.61
N ALA A 26 -4.61 6.02 5.14
CA ALA A 26 -3.34 6.11 4.40
C ALA A 26 -3.25 5.18 3.18
N SER A 27 -4.08 4.13 3.14
CA SER A 27 -4.14 3.15 2.05
C SER A 27 -5.27 3.42 1.05
N GLU A 28 -5.99 4.53 1.18
CA GLU A 28 -7.07 4.92 0.26
C GLU A 28 -6.68 6.13 -0.59
N ASN A 29 -7.28 6.19 -1.77
CA ASN A 29 -7.15 7.30 -2.70
C ASN A 29 -8.36 7.34 -3.63
N PHE A 30 -8.53 8.45 -4.35
CA PHE A 30 -9.54 8.60 -5.39
C PHE A 30 -8.86 8.49 -6.75
N VAL A 31 -9.35 7.56 -7.56
CA VAL A 31 -8.86 7.38 -8.94
C VAL A 31 -9.47 8.42 -9.88
N SER A 32 -8.85 8.61 -11.04
CA SER A 32 -9.40 9.46 -12.10
C SER A 32 -10.67 8.86 -12.72
N GLU A 33 -11.46 9.70 -13.41
CA GLU A 33 -12.63 9.24 -14.17
C GLU A 33 -12.22 8.25 -15.27
N GLN A 34 -11.06 8.42 -15.90
CA GLN A 34 -10.55 7.49 -16.92
C GLN A 34 -10.27 6.09 -16.34
N VAL A 35 -9.72 6.01 -15.12
CA VAL A 35 -9.53 4.73 -14.42
C VAL A 35 -10.88 4.06 -14.14
N MET A 36 -11.90 4.84 -13.71
CA MET A 36 -13.25 4.33 -13.48
C MET A 36 -13.91 3.85 -14.78
N GLU A 37 -13.74 4.57 -15.89
CA GLU A 37 -14.24 4.19 -17.21
C GLU A 37 -13.61 2.88 -17.69
N ALA A 38 -12.29 2.73 -17.57
CA ALA A 38 -11.59 1.49 -17.91
C ALA A 38 -12.07 0.29 -17.08
N MET A 39 -12.31 0.49 -15.77
CA MET A 39 -12.85 -0.52 -14.87
C MET A 39 -14.25 -0.99 -15.24
N GLY A 40 -15.07 -0.12 -15.81
CA GLY A 40 -16.44 -0.42 -16.27
C GLY A 40 -16.53 -0.89 -17.74
N SER A 41 -15.41 -1.15 -18.40
CA SER A 41 -15.34 -1.45 -19.82
C SER A 41 -15.76 -2.89 -20.16
N VAL A 42 -15.93 -3.15 -21.46
CA VAL A 42 -16.26 -4.48 -22.01
C VAL A 42 -15.17 -5.52 -21.79
N LEU A 43 -13.97 -5.11 -21.40
CA LEU A 43 -12.86 -6.00 -21.06
C LEU A 43 -13.17 -6.92 -19.88
N THR A 44 -14.17 -6.58 -19.05
CA THR A 44 -14.71 -7.46 -18.00
C THR A 44 -15.25 -8.78 -18.52
N ASN A 45 -15.60 -8.87 -19.82
CA ASN A 45 -16.17 -10.07 -20.43
C ASN A 45 -15.10 -11.06 -20.91
N LYS A 46 -13.82 -10.66 -20.98
CA LYS A 46 -12.79 -11.47 -21.64
C LYS A 46 -12.08 -12.41 -20.67
N TYR A 47 -11.98 -13.67 -21.07
CA TYR A 47 -11.20 -14.70 -20.38
C TYR A 47 -9.86 -14.91 -21.10
N ALA A 48 -8.71 -14.68 -20.42
CA ALA A 48 -7.39 -14.59 -21.05
C ALA A 48 -6.30 -15.27 -20.21
N GLU A 49 -6.49 -16.52 -19.76
CA GLU A 49 -5.45 -17.28 -19.05
C GLU A 49 -4.16 -17.37 -19.88
N GLY A 50 -3.04 -17.25 -19.21
CA GLY A 50 -1.72 -17.14 -19.81
C GLY A 50 -1.21 -15.70 -19.81
N TYR A 51 -0.30 -15.40 -20.73
CA TYR A 51 0.36 -14.10 -20.84
C TYR A 51 0.29 -13.59 -22.28
N PRO A 52 0.53 -12.31 -22.58
CA PRO A 52 0.51 -11.77 -23.94
C PRO A 52 1.31 -12.64 -24.92
N GLY A 53 0.70 -13.00 -26.04
CA GLY A 53 1.26 -13.90 -27.06
C GLY A 53 1.35 -15.39 -26.67
N LYS A 54 0.95 -15.75 -25.44
CA LYS A 54 1.01 -17.13 -24.90
C LYS A 54 -0.27 -17.46 -24.12
N ARG A 55 -1.44 -17.22 -24.72
CA ARG A 55 -2.74 -17.45 -24.09
C ARG A 55 -3.24 -18.88 -24.31
N TYR A 56 -4.03 -19.37 -23.38
CA TYR A 56 -4.74 -20.65 -23.50
C TYR A 56 -6.08 -20.52 -24.24
N TYR A 57 -6.53 -19.29 -24.50
CA TYR A 57 -7.82 -18.97 -25.15
C TYR A 57 -7.61 -18.15 -26.42
N GLY A 58 -8.51 -18.32 -27.39
CA GLY A 58 -8.56 -17.49 -28.59
C GLY A 58 -9.16 -16.11 -28.35
N GLY A 59 -9.00 -15.21 -29.33
CA GLY A 59 -9.58 -13.86 -29.30
C GLY A 59 -8.93 -12.94 -28.26
N CYS A 60 -7.62 -13.11 -28.02
CA CYS A 60 -6.87 -12.35 -27.02
C CYS A 60 -6.01 -11.23 -27.62
N GLU A 61 -6.03 -11.06 -28.93
CA GLU A 61 -5.14 -10.15 -29.66
C GLU A 61 -5.22 -8.71 -29.12
N VAL A 62 -6.43 -8.24 -28.84
CA VAL A 62 -6.67 -6.86 -28.34
C VAL A 62 -6.34 -6.72 -26.85
N VAL A 63 -6.68 -7.72 -26.03
CA VAL A 63 -6.33 -7.67 -24.59
C VAL A 63 -4.83 -7.87 -24.37
N ASP A 64 -4.14 -8.55 -25.26
CA ASP A 64 -2.67 -8.63 -25.24
C ASP A 64 -2.02 -7.24 -25.38
N GLU A 65 -2.56 -6.39 -26.26
CA GLU A 65 -2.11 -4.99 -26.39
C GLU A 65 -2.33 -4.20 -25.09
N SER A 66 -3.49 -4.38 -24.45
CA SER A 66 -3.83 -3.72 -23.18
C SER A 66 -2.88 -4.14 -22.05
N GLU A 67 -2.65 -5.45 -21.89
CA GLU A 67 -1.75 -5.97 -20.86
C GLU A 67 -0.30 -5.58 -21.14
N GLN A 68 0.16 -5.67 -22.39
CA GLN A 68 1.50 -5.25 -22.78
C GLN A 68 1.73 -3.76 -22.51
N LEU A 69 0.74 -2.90 -22.80
CA LEU A 69 0.82 -1.48 -22.49
C LEU A 69 0.96 -1.22 -20.99
N ALA A 70 0.23 -1.97 -20.13
CA ALA A 70 0.37 -1.87 -18.69
C ALA A 70 1.77 -2.28 -18.22
N ILE A 71 2.30 -3.38 -18.79
CA ILE A 71 3.67 -3.87 -18.50
C ILE A 71 4.71 -2.82 -18.91
N ASP A 72 4.62 -2.27 -20.10
CA ASP A 72 5.61 -1.32 -20.61
C ASP A 72 5.62 -0.02 -19.79
N ARG A 73 4.44 0.53 -19.49
CA ARG A 73 4.31 1.74 -18.69
C ARG A 73 4.85 1.57 -17.27
N ILE A 74 4.52 0.47 -16.58
CA ILE A 74 5.01 0.29 -15.20
C ILE A 74 6.50 0.02 -15.15
N LYS A 75 7.08 -0.63 -16.17
CA LYS A 75 8.52 -0.77 -16.33
C LYS A 75 9.18 0.60 -16.50
N GLU A 76 8.63 1.47 -17.32
CA GLU A 76 9.11 2.84 -17.50
C GLU A 76 9.03 3.65 -16.21
N VAL A 77 7.90 3.61 -15.50
CA VAL A 77 7.69 4.32 -14.22
C VAL A 77 8.76 4.01 -13.19
N PHE A 78 9.16 2.75 -13.05
CA PHE A 78 10.13 2.33 -12.02
C PHE A 78 11.52 1.99 -12.54
N GLY A 79 11.76 2.02 -13.85
CA GLY A 79 13.02 1.58 -14.45
C GLY A 79 13.26 0.07 -14.30
N ALA A 80 12.19 -0.73 -14.32
CA ALA A 80 12.27 -2.17 -14.20
C ALA A 80 12.50 -2.85 -15.55
N VAL A 81 13.19 -4.00 -15.56
CA VAL A 81 13.36 -4.81 -16.78
C VAL A 81 12.21 -5.80 -16.98
N TYR A 82 11.54 -6.18 -15.89
CA TYR A 82 10.42 -7.11 -15.90
C TYR A 82 9.28 -6.57 -15.03
N ALA A 83 8.04 -6.83 -15.46
CA ALA A 83 6.84 -6.57 -14.69
C ALA A 83 5.78 -7.65 -14.94
N ASN A 84 5.10 -8.08 -13.87
CA ASN A 84 3.86 -8.84 -13.94
C ASN A 84 2.72 -7.98 -13.37
N VAL A 85 1.70 -7.72 -14.19
CA VAL A 85 0.57 -6.84 -13.84
C VAL A 85 -0.71 -7.61 -13.52
N GLN A 86 -0.67 -8.94 -13.54
CA GLN A 86 -1.84 -9.80 -13.31
C GLN A 86 -2.24 -9.97 -11.83
N PRO A 87 -1.38 -9.80 -10.79
CA PRO A 87 -1.83 -9.99 -9.42
C PRO A 87 -3.08 -9.16 -9.10
N HIS A 88 -4.12 -9.83 -8.56
CA HIS A 88 -5.40 -9.21 -8.24
C HIS A 88 -5.30 -8.27 -7.02
N SER A 89 -4.27 -8.45 -6.20
CA SER A 89 -3.99 -7.60 -5.02
C SER A 89 -2.50 -7.65 -4.66
N GLY A 90 -2.05 -6.71 -3.81
CA GLY A 90 -0.69 -6.76 -3.25
C GLY A 90 -0.44 -8.03 -2.43
N ALA A 91 -1.44 -8.53 -1.70
CA ALA A 91 -1.30 -9.78 -0.96
C ALA A 91 -1.05 -10.98 -1.88
N GLN A 92 -1.71 -11.03 -3.05
CA GLN A 92 -1.47 -12.08 -4.04
C GLN A 92 -0.12 -11.91 -4.76
N ALA A 93 0.32 -10.68 -4.99
CA ALA A 93 1.69 -10.43 -5.47
C ALA A 93 2.73 -10.97 -4.49
N ASN A 94 2.58 -10.69 -3.18
CA ASN A 94 3.46 -11.23 -2.14
C ASN A 94 3.39 -12.75 -2.08
N MET A 95 2.18 -13.33 -2.14
CA MET A 95 2.00 -14.79 -2.13
C MET A 95 2.67 -15.46 -3.33
N ALA A 96 2.61 -14.85 -4.53
CA ALA A 96 3.31 -15.36 -5.71
C ALA A 96 4.83 -15.36 -5.51
N VAL A 97 5.39 -14.32 -4.91
CA VAL A 97 6.82 -14.27 -4.56
C VAL A 97 7.17 -15.37 -3.56
N PHE A 98 6.36 -15.56 -2.52
CA PHE A 98 6.59 -16.65 -1.56
C PHE A 98 6.54 -18.03 -2.22
N LEU A 99 5.55 -18.29 -3.07
CA LEU A 99 5.43 -19.55 -3.80
C LEU A 99 6.61 -19.79 -4.76
N ALA A 100 7.14 -18.73 -5.37
CA ALA A 100 8.31 -18.84 -6.25
C ALA A 100 9.61 -19.13 -5.47
N CYS A 101 9.76 -18.52 -4.28
CA CYS A 101 11.03 -18.46 -3.54
C CYS A 101 11.13 -19.41 -2.35
N LEU A 102 10.02 -19.87 -1.79
CA LEU A 102 9.98 -20.62 -0.53
C LEU A 102 9.23 -21.94 -0.68
N GLU A 103 9.64 -22.92 0.12
CA GLU A 103 8.87 -24.14 0.36
C GLU A 103 8.15 -24.03 1.73
N PRO A 104 7.00 -24.71 1.92
CA PRO A 104 6.31 -24.70 3.21
C PRO A 104 7.25 -25.01 4.39
N GLY A 105 7.23 -24.17 5.42
CA GLY A 105 8.11 -24.28 6.59
C GLY A 105 9.44 -23.53 6.48
N ASP A 106 9.78 -22.98 5.31
CA ASP A 106 10.97 -22.13 5.15
C ASP A 106 10.85 -20.85 5.98
N LYS A 107 12.01 -20.34 6.42
CA LYS A 107 12.10 -19.11 7.19
C LYS A 107 12.15 -17.89 6.28
N PHE A 108 11.43 -16.84 6.64
CA PHE A 108 11.60 -15.50 6.09
C PHE A 108 11.58 -14.47 7.21
N LEU A 109 12.14 -13.27 6.96
CA LEU A 109 12.27 -12.18 7.93
C LEU A 109 11.51 -10.95 7.44
N GLY A 110 10.60 -10.40 8.24
CA GLY A 110 9.79 -9.20 7.94
C GLY A 110 9.67 -8.25 9.12
N LEU A 111 9.17 -7.04 8.88
CA LEU A 111 8.88 -6.10 9.95
C LEU A 111 7.71 -6.61 10.80
N ASN A 112 7.89 -6.60 12.12
CA ASN A 112 6.87 -6.99 13.10
C ASN A 112 5.54 -6.23 12.82
N LEU A 113 4.43 -6.97 12.79
CA LEU A 113 3.11 -6.43 12.50
C LEU A 113 2.73 -5.28 13.44
N THR A 114 3.05 -5.40 14.72
CA THR A 114 2.74 -4.38 15.74
C THR A 114 3.63 -3.16 15.64
N HIS A 115 4.74 -3.26 14.93
CA HIS A 115 5.67 -2.17 14.66
C HIS A 115 5.50 -1.54 13.26
N GLY A 116 4.40 -1.86 12.58
CA GLY A 116 4.04 -1.28 11.31
C GLY A 116 4.20 -2.21 10.10
N GLY A 117 4.44 -3.50 10.30
CA GLY A 117 4.45 -4.52 9.25
C GLY A 117 3.08 -4.68 8.57
N HIS A 118 3.01 -5.51 7.54
CA HIS A 118 1.77 -5.86 6.85
C HIS A 118 1.33 -7.28 7.19
N LEU A 119 0.02 -7.57 7.15
CA LEU A 119 -0.52 -8.91 7.42
C LEU A 119 0.14 -9.99 6.57
N SER A 120 0.40 -9.73 5.28
CA SER A 120 1.07 -10.68 4.39
C SER A 120 2.58 -10.81 4.61
N HIS A 121 3.13 -10.17 5.63
CA HIS A 121 4.54 -10.29 6.04
C HIS A 121 4.72 -11.20 7.25
N GLY A 122 3.84 -12.20 7.44
CA GLY A 122 4.02 -13.25 8.46
C GLY A 122 2.99 -13.27 9.58
N SER A 123 1.88 -12.52 9.45
CA SER A 123 0.81 -12.63 10.45
C SER A 123 0.31 -14.07 10.58
N PRO A 124 0.14 -14.59 11.82
CA PRO A 124 -0.30 -15.97 12.05
C PRO A 124 -1.66 -16.33 11.45
N VAL A 125 -2.49 -15.33 11.14
CA VAL A 125 -3.79 -15.52 10.50
C VAL A 125 -3.75 -15.36 8.98
N ASN A 126 -2.59 -15.04 8.42
CA ASN A 126 -2.37 -14.91 6.99
C ASN A 126 -1.64 -16.16 6.44
N SER A 127 -1.86 -16.48 5.16
CA SER A 127 -1.18 -17.61 4.50
C SER A 127 0.34 -17.56 4.67
N SER A 128 0.96 -16.38 4.72
CA SER A 128 2.39 -16.23 4.94
C SER A 128 2.86 -16.75 6.29
N GLY A 129 2.10 -16.53 7.38
CA GLY A 129 2.41 -17.04 8.71
C GLY A 129 1.91 -18.47 8.95
N ILE A 130 0.94 -18.95 8.13
CA ILE A 130 0.42 -20.32 8.21
C ILE A 130 1.35 -21.32 7.52
N LEU A 131 1.85 -20.97 6.32
CA LEU A 131 2.63 -21.86 5.48
C LEU A 131 4.14 -21.81 5.76
N TYR A 132 4.63 -20.65 6.20
CA TYR A 132 6.06 -20.38 6.36
C TYR A 132 6.40 -19.98 7.80
N LYS A 133 7.67 -20.06 8.17
CA LYS A 133 8.16 -19.64 9.47
C LYS A 133 8.57 -18.18 9.43
N ALA A 134 7.65 -17.30 9.80
CA ALA A 134 7.90 -15.86 9.89
C ALA A 134 8.82 -15.53 11.08
N LEU A 135 9.87 -14.79 10.80
CA LEU A 135 10.74 -14.14 11.77
C LEU A 135 10.52 -12.64 11.69
N GLU A 136 10.82 -11.93 12.77
CA GLU A 136 10.52 -10.51 12.88
C GLU A 136 11.76 -9.68 13.20
N TYR A 137 11.87 -8.51 12.58
CA TYR A 137 12.70 -7.40 13.06
C TYR A 137 11.80 -6.26 13.52
N ASN A 138 12.33 -5.37 14.35
CA ASN A 138 11.56 -4.36 15.05
C ASN A 138 12.00 -2.94 14.69
N VAL A 139 11.30 -1.96 15.23
CA VAL A 139 11.79 -0.58 15.35
C VAL A 139 12.44 -0.39 16.71
N LYS A 140 13.37 0.58 16.82
CA LYS A 140 13.97 1.02 18.10
C LYS A 140 12.91 1.77 18.90
N GLU A 141 12.77 1.46 20.19
CA GLU A 141 11.75 2.07 21.05
C GLU A 141 11.93 3.58 21.19
N GLU A 142 13.18 4.02 21.31
CA GLU A 142 13.53 5.42 21.52
C GLU A 142 13.23 6.30 20.30
N THR A 143 13.37 5.73 19.09
CA THR A 143 13.30 6.52 17.85
C THR A 143 12.08 6.19 16.99
N GLY A 144 11.46 5.02 17.17
CA GLY A 144 10.42 4.51 16.28
C GLY A 144 10.91 4.22 14.85
N ARG A 145 12.22 4.13 14.65
CA ARG A 145 12.86 3.81 13.35
C ARG A 145 13.30 2.36 13.32
N VAL A 146 13.32 1.76 12.12
CA VAL A 146 13.76 0.37 11.91
C VAL A 146 15.11 0.13 12.57
N ASP A 147 15.21 -0.95 13.33
CA ASP A 147 16.43 -1.43 13.95
C ASP A 147 17.16 -2.39 12.99
N TYR A 148 18.00 -1.79 12.13
CA TYR A 148 18.78 -2.55 11.17
C TYR A 148 19.87 -3.40 11.82
N ASP A 149 20.35 -3.04 13.03
CA ASP A 149 21.35 -3.82 13.78
C ASP A 149 20.70 -5.14 14.27
N GLN A 150 19.49 -5.05 14.87
CA GLN A 150 18.72 -6.21 15.25
C GLN A 150 18.32 -7.07 14.05
N MET A 151 17.94 -6.43 12.93
CA MET A 151 17.60 -7.14 11.70
C MET A 151 18.78 -8.00 11.22
N GLU A 152 19.99 -7.44 11.22
CA GLU A 152 21.23 -8.11 10.84
C GLU A 152 21.57 -9.28 11.78
N GLU A 153 21.48 -9.06 13.11
CA GLU A 153 21.67 -10.10 14.10
C GLU A 153 20.71 -11.29 13.88
N VAL A 154 19.40 -11.01 13.67
CA VAL A 154 18.41 -12.06 13.43
C VAL A 154 18.69 -12.78 12.10
N ALA A 155 19.04 -12.03 11.06
CA ALA A 155 19.35 -12.61 9.75
C ALA A 155 20.55 -13.55 9.79
N LEU A 156 21.64 -13.15 10.46
CA LEU A 156 22.85 -13.97 10.61
C LEU A 156 22.60 -15.24 11.45
N ARG A 157 21.86 -15.12 12.55
CA ARG A 157 21.53 -16.22 13.44
C ARG A 157 20.57 -17.23 12.82
N GLU A 158 19.51 -16.76 12.18
CA GLU A 158 18.39 -17.60 11.74
C GLU A 158 18.50 -18.01 10.26
N ARG A 159 19.29 -17.28 9.47
CA ARG A 159 19.53 -17.49 8.03
C ARG A 159 18.24 -17.70 7.23
N PRO A 160 17.30 -16.74 7.23
CA PRO A 160 16.08 -16.85 6.44
C PRO A 160 16.41 -16.90 4.92
N LYS A 161 15.57 -17.56 4.13
CA LYS A 161 15.70 -17.61 2.68
C LYS A 161 15.23 -16.33 1.98
N LEU A 162 14.40 -15.53 2.66
CA LEU A 162 13.84 -14.28 2.12
C LEU A 162 13.78 -13.22 3.22
N ILE A 163 14.17 -12.00 2.87
CA ILE A 163 14.03 -10.82 3.73
C ILE A 163 13.08 -9.84 3.05
N ILE A 164 12.13 -9.29 3.82
CA ILE A 164 11.13 -8.35 3.32
C ILE A 164 11.37 -6.98 3.90
N GLY A 165 11.57 -5.98 3.03
CA GLY A 165 11.49 -4.56 3.35
C GLY A 165 10.10 -4.03 3.00
N GLY A 166 9.61 -3.09 3.81
CA GLY A 166 8.30 -2.46 3.60
C GLY A 166 7.38 -2.62 4.81
N GLY A 167 6.37 -1.77 4.89
CA GLY A 167 5.43 -1.76 5.99
C GLY A 167 4.19 -0.91 5.72
N SER A 168 3.14 -1.14 6.51
CA SER A 168 1.83 -0.47 6.37
C SER A 168 1.72 0.81 7.19
N ALA A 169 2.52 0.95 8.26
CA ALA A 169 2.44 2.08 9.19
C ALA A 169 3.82 2.69 9.52
N TYR A 170 4.80 2.48 8.67
CA TYR A 170 6.13 3.06 8.82
C TYR A 170 6.25 4.36 8.01
N SER A 171 6.50 5.46 8.69
CA SER A 171 6.44 6.82 8.12
C SER A 171 7.79 7.37 7.66
N ARG A 172 8.89 6.60 7.75
CA ARG A 172 10.24 7.03 7.37
C ARG A 172 10.74 6.32 6.13
N GLU A 173 11.80 6.84 5.53
CA GLU A 173 12.51 6.18 4.45
C GLU A 173 13.19 4.88 4.92
N TRP A 174 13.36 3.95 4.00
CA TRP A 174 14.01 2.67 4.21
C TRP A 174 15.45 2.71 3.70
N ASP A 175 16.38 2.12 4.43
CA ASP A 175 17.75 1.90 3.96
C ASP A 175 17.82 0.59 3.16
N TYR A 176 17.30 0.65 1.93
CA TYR A 176 17.29 -0.52 1.02
C TYR A 176 18.70 -1.05 0.73
N LYS A 177 19.71 -0.16 0.71
CA LYS A 177 21.11 -0.55 0.46
C LYS A 177 21.64 -1.43 1.59
N ARG A 178 21.39 -1.05 2.85
CA ARG A 178 21.78 -1.84 4.01
C ARG A 178 21.03 -3.15 4.08
N MET A 179 19.72 -3.14 3.81
CA MET A 179 18.90 -4.35 3.78
C MET A 179 19.39 -5.33 2.72
N ARG A 180 19.77 -4.82 1.54
CA ARG A 180 20.35 -5.66 0.48
C ARG A 180 21.67 -6.28 0.92
N ALA A 181 22.57 -5.53 1.54
CA ALA A 181 23.84 -6.04 2.04
C ALA A 181 23.66 -7.17 3.06
N ILE A 182 22.71 -7.02 4.00
CA ILE A 182 22.35 -8.07 4.96
C ILE A 182 21.84 -9.33 4.24
N ALA A 183 20.99 -9.17 3.23
CA ALA A 183 20.47 -10.31 2.47
C ALA A 183 21.57 -11.04 1.70
N ASP A 184 22.47 -10.30 1.06
CA ASP A 184 23.60 -10.86 0.30
C ASP A 184 24.56 -11.65 1.21
N GLU A 185 24.83 -11.18 2.43
CA GLU A 185 25.71 -11.84 3.38
C GLU A 185 25.22 -13.24 3.78
N ILE A 186 23.93 -13.45 3.81
CA ILE A 186 23.32 -14.74 4.15
C ILE A 186 22.84 -15.55 2.94
N GLY A 187 22.94 -14.98 1.72
CA GLY A 187 22.45 -15.57 0.48
C GLY A 187 20.93 -15.62 0.38
N ALA A 188 20.23 -14.69 1.02
CA ALA A 188 18.78 -14.59 0.99
C ALA A 188 18.29 -13.76 -0.21
N ILE A 189 17.07 -14.03 -0.68
CA ILE A 189 16.36 -13.13 -1.58
C ILE A 189 15.91 -11.89 -0.79
N PHE A 190 16.22 -10.70 -1.29
CA PHE A 190 15.70 -9.45 -0.77
C PHE A 190 14.49 -9.00 -1.58
N MET A 191 13.34 -8.96 -0.94
CA MET A 191 12.07 -8.48 -1.48
C MET A 191 11.69 -7.16 -0.83
N VAL A 192 11.14 -6.22 -1.59
CA VAL A 192 10.55 -5.01 -1.06
C VAL A 192 9.08 -4.92 -1.47
N ASP A 193 8.19 -4.81 -0.48
CA ASP A 193 6.80 -4.40 -0.67
C ASP A 193 6.71 -2.89 -0.53
N MET A 194 6.71 -2.18 -1.66
CA MET A 194 6.65 -0.71 -1.69
C MET A 194 5.22 -0.16 -1.78
N ALA A 195 4.21 -0.96 -1.48
CA ALA A 195 2.80 -0.63 -1.71
C ALA A 195 2.39 0.77 -1.18
N HIS A 196 2.83 1.14 0.03
CA HIS A 196 2.47 2.42 0.63
C HIS A 196 3.14 3.62 -0.06
N PRO A 197 4.46 3.69 -0.20
CA PRO A 197 5.14 4.84 -0.79
C PRO A 197 5.26 4.79 -2.33
N ALA A 198 4.69 3.79 -3.01
CA ALA A 198 4.93 3.53 -4.44
C ALA A 198 4.72 4.75 -5.34
N GLY A 199 3.70 5.57 -5.09
CA GLY A 199 3.46 6.79 -5.87
C GLY A 199 4.56 7.84 -5.70
N MET A 200 5.08 8.00 -4.49
CA MET A 200 6.20 8.93 -4.24
C MET A 200 7.52 8.41 -4.85
N ILE A 201 7.72 7.10 -4.84
CA ILE A 201 8.85 6.45 -5.50
C ILE A 201 8.75 6.67 -7.02
N ALA A 202 7.57 6.45 -7.61
CA ALA A 202 7.29 6.71 -9.02
C ALA A 202 7.58 8.16 -9.44
N ALA A 203 7.27 9.12 -8.55
CA ALA A 203 7.55 10.53 -8.74
C ALA A 203 9.02 10.94 -8.47
N GLY A 204 9.89 10.01 -8.06
CA GLY A 204 11.29 10.28 -7.73
C GLY A 204 11.48 11.10 -6.43
N LEU A 205 10.52 11.05 -5.51
CA LEU A 205 10.55 11.78 -4.23
C LEU A 205 11.08 10.94 -3.06
N LEU A 206 11.22 9.64 -3.25
CA LEU A 206 11.81 8.66 -2.34
C LEU A 206 12.70 7.70 -3.13
N ASP A 207 13.62 7.04 -2.43
CA ASP A 207 14.54 6.11 -3.10
C ASP A 207 13.79 4.91 -3.70
N ASN A 208 14.24 4.47 -4.88
CA ASN A 208 13.58 3.42 -5.66
C ASN A 208 14.17 2.05 -5.33
N PRO A 209 13.39 1.16 -4.67
CA PRO A 209 13.86 -0.18 -4.27
C PRO A 209 14.20 -1.09 -5.45
N VAL A 210 13.71 -0.82 -6.65
CA VAL A 210 14.03 -1.60 -7.88
C VAL A 210 15.54 -1.63 -8.16
N LYS A 211 16.29 -0.63 -7.68
CA LYS A 211 17.75 -0.56 -7.79
C LYS A 211 18.49 -1.52 -6.85
N TYR A 212 17.85 -1.97 -5.79
CA TYR A 212 18.50 -2.71 -4.70
C TYR A 212 17.90 -4.09 -4.48
N ALA A 213 16.58 -4.21 -4.55
CA ALA A 213 15.89 -5.45 -4.26
C ALA A 213 16.01 -6.45 -5.41
N HIS A 214 16.03 -7.74 -5.08
CA HIS A 214 15.90 -8.80 -6.06
C HIS A 214 14.49 -8.81 -6.67
N ILE A 215 13.46 -8.60 -5.84
CA ILE A 215 12.05 -8.59 -6.24
C ILE A 215 11.36 -7.42 -5.56
N VAL A 216 10.53 -6.71 -6.30
CA VAL A 216 9.69 -5.63 -5.74
C VAL A 216 8.23 -5.95 -5.99
N THR A 217 7.39 -5.79 -4.98
CA THR A 217 5.93 -5.88 -5.11
C THR A 217 5.28 -4.56 -4.74
N SER A 218 4.10 -4.32 -5.25
CA SER A 218 3.27 -3.19 -4.85
C SER A 218 1.79 -3.47 -5.04
N THR A 219 0.97 -2.68 -4.35
CA THR A 219 -0.41 -2.42 -4.75
C THR A 219 -0.45 -1.30 -5.79
N THR A 220 -1.57 -1.17 -6.50
CA THR A 220 -1.75 -0.11 -7.49
C THR A 220 -2.68 1.02 -7.03
N HIS A 221 -3.37 0.86 -5.90
CA HIS A 221 -4.50 1.70 -5.48
C HIS A 221 -4.26 2.63 -4.28
N LYS A 222 -3.02 2.74 -3.77
CA LYS A 222 -2.68 3.64 -2.66
C LYS A 222 -2.14 4.96 -3.20
N THR A 223 -0.88 5.28 -2.92
CA THR A 223 -0.24 6.48 -3.49
C THR A 223 -0.09 6.44 -5.00
N LEU A 224 -0.04 5.24 -5.64
CA LEU A 224 -0.06 5.12 -7.10
C LEU A 224 -1.37 5.60 -7.74
N ARG A 225 -2.45 5.72 -6.96
CA ARG A 225 -3.74 6.27 -7.41
C ARG A 225 -4.37 5.53 -8.60
N GLY A 226 -4.15 4.22 -8.67
CA GLY A 226 -4.74 3.33 -9.69
C GLY A 226 -5.87 2.47 -9.16
N PRO A 227 -6.37 1.52 -9.96
CA PRO A 227 -7.39 0.56 -9.55
C PRO A 227 -6.83 -0.39 -8.49
N ARG A 228 -7.71 -1.05 -7.72
CA ARG A 228 -7.28 -2.09 -6.78
C ARG A 228 -6.65 -3.26 -7.53
N GLY A 229 -5.41 -3.56 -7.20
CA GLY A 229 -4.61 -4.61 -7.82
C GLY A 229 -3.22 -4.68 -7.23
N GLY A 230 -2.38 -5.57 -7.77
CA GLY A 230 -0.98 -5.73 -7.42
C GLY A 230 -0.07 -5.80 -8.65
N ILE A 231 1.22 -5.63 -8.44
CA ILE A 231 2.29 -5.79 -9.44
C ILE A 231 3.50 -6.46 -8.81
N ILE A 232 4.31 -7.11 -9.66
CA ILE A 232 5.63 -7.64 -9.32
C ILE A 232 6.63 -7.08 -10.32
N LEU A 233 7.77 -6.61 -9.84
CA LEU A 233 8.82 -5.97 -10.66
C LEU A 233 10.19 -6.60 -10.36
N LEU A 234 11.06 -6.64 -11.38
CA LEU A 234 12.49 -6.90 -11.22
C LEU A 234 13.30 -5.74 -11.84
N GLY A 235 14.32 -5.28 -11.14
CA GLY A 235 15.31 -4.35 -11.67
C GLY A 235 16.35 -5.04 -12.57
N GLU A 236 16.59 -6.32 -12.30
CA GLU A 236 17.41 -7.22 -13.08
C GLU A 236 16.75 -8.60 -13.06
N ASP A 237 16.71 -9.29 -14.20
CA ASP A 237 16.27 -10.68 -14.25
C ASP A 237 17.50 -11.59 -14.08
N PHE A 238 17.37 -12.63 -13.27
CA PHE A 238 18.49 -13.49 -12.90
C PHE A 238 18.07 -14.96 -12.86
N PRO A 239 19.04 -15.88 -13.04
CA PRO A 239 18.80 -17.31 -12.88
C PRO A 239 18.35 -17.62 -11.46
N ASN A 240 17.31 -18.44 -11.30
CA ASN A 240 16.86 -18.80 -9.96
C ASN A 240 17.98 -19.51 -9.16
N PRO A 241 18.20 -19.16 -7.88
CA PRO A 241 19.31 -19.70 -7.09
C PRO A 241 19.10 -21.16 -6.63
N TRP A 242 17.94 -21.73 -6.89
CA TRP A 242 17.59 -23.10 -6.47
C TRP A 242 17.82 -24.14 -7.58
N GLY A 243 18.36 -23.75 -8.75
CA GLY A 243 18.62 -24.66 -9.85
C GLY A 243 17.37 -25.26 -10.49
N LYS A 244 16.18 -24.65 -10.30
CA LYS A 244 14.94 -25.09 -10.97
C LYS A 244 15.10 -24.95 -12.49
N THR A 245 14.90 -26.05 -13.25
CA THR A 245 15.12 -26.09 -14.70
C THR A 245 13.83 -26.21 -15.50
N THR A 246 13.92 -25.91 -16.80
CA THR A 246 12.93 -26.25 -17.80
C THR A 246 12.98 -27.76 -18.10
N PRO A 247 11.96 -28.33 -18.79
CA PRO A 247 12.04 -29.71 -19.27
C PRO A 247 13.25 -30.00 -20.19
N LYS A 248 13.85 -28.97 -20.78
CA LYS A 248 15.07 -29.08 -21.60
C LYS A 248 16.37 -29.00 -20.81
N GLY A 249 16.31 -28.87 -19.47
CA GLY A 249 17.47 -28.79 -18.57
C GLY A 249 18.09 -27.39 -18.43
N GLU A 250 17.50 -26.34 -19.02
CA GLU A 250 17.96 -24.96 -18.88
C GLU A 250 17.50 -24.36 -17.55
N VAL A 251 18.36 -23.63 -16.84
CA VAL A 251 17.99 -22.94 -15.58
C VAL A 251 16.94 -21.87 -15.86
N ARG A 252 15.83 -21.91 -15.15
CA ARG A 252 14.75 -20.92 -15.31
C ARG A 252 15.17 -19.59 -14.72
N MET A 253 14.84 -18.51 -15.44
CA MET A 253 14.98 -17.14 -14.92
C MET A 253 13.94 -16.86 -13.84
N MET A 254 14.22 -15.91 -12.94
CA MET A 254 13.32 -15.54 -11.85
C MET A 254 11.98 -15.03 -12.39
N SER A 255 11.98 -14.24 -13.46
CA SER A 255 10.76 -13.78 -14.13
C SER A 255 9.84 -14.94 -14.49
N ALA A 256 10.39 -16.02 -15.06
CA ALA A 256 9.60 -17.20 -15.43
C ALA A 256 9.05 -17.98 -14.22
N LEU A 257 9.74 -17.95 -13.07
CA LEU A 257 9.21 -18.53 -11.84
C LEU A 257 8.07 -17.67 -11.25
N LEU A 258 8.22 -16.35 -11.28
CA LEU A 258 7.20 -15.41 -10.81
C LEU A 258 5.94 -15.48 -11.67
N ASP A 259 6.09 -15.52 -13.00
CA ASP A 259 4.95 -15.73 -13.90
C ASP A 259 4.21 -17.04 -13.60
N SER A 260 4.96 -18.15 -13.46
CA SER A 260 4.36 -19.45 -13.11
C SER A 260 3.69 -19.44 -11.73
N ALA A 261 4.21 -18.68 -10.78
CA ALA A 261 3.63 -18.56 -9.45
C ALA A 261 2.34 -17.73 -9.46
N VAL A 262 2.24 -16.71 -10.32
CA VAL A 262 0.99 -15.96 -10.51
C VAL A 262 0.01 -16.83 -11.26
N PHE A 263 0.32 -17.25 -12.47
CA PHE A 263 -0.50 -18.13 -13.28
C PHE A 263 0.33 -19.30 -13.82
N PRO A 264 -0.08 -20.55 -13.57
CA PRO A 264 -1.31 -21.00 -12.90
C PRO A 264 -1.19 -21.20 -11.39
N GLY A 265 -0.13 -20.71 -10.74
CA GLY A 265 0.21 -21.06 -9.35
C GLY A 265 -0.85 -20.65 -8.33
N ILE A 266 -1.32 -19.40 -8.36
CA ILE A 266 -2.29 -18.88 -7.38
C ILE A 266 -3.52 -18.22 -8.02
N GLN A 267 -3.49 -17.93 -9.33
CA GLN A 267 -4.59 -17.30 -10.06
C GLN A 267 -4.94 -18.09 -11.32
N GLY A 268 -6.18 -17.91 -11.81
CA GLY A 268 -6.67 -18.31 -13.11
C GLY A 268 -6.68 -17.12 -14.07
N GLY A 269 -7.83 -16.85 -14.73
CA GLY A 269 -8.00 -15.76 -15.68
C GLY A 269 -7.69 -14.39 -15.08
N PRO A 270 -6.89 -13.56 -15.74
CA PRO A 270 -6.60 -12.21 -15.31
C PRO A 270 -7.84 -11.30 -15.43
N LEU A 271 -7.84 -10.22 -14.65
CA LEU A 271 -8.90 -9.21 -14.68
C LEU A 271 -8.54 -8.13 -15.71
N GLU A 272 -8.88 -8.37 -16.98
CA GLU A 272 -8.43 -7.52 -18.09
C GLU A 272 -8.93 -6.06 -17.99
N HIS A 273 -10.13 -5.83 -17.46
CA HIS A 273 -10.62 -4.48 -17.16
C HIS A 273 -9.81 -3.78 -16.06
N VAL A 274 -9.31 -4.51 -15.07
CA VAL A 274 -8.41 -3.96 -14.05
C VAL A 274 -7.03 -3.68 -14.63
N ILE A 275 -6.53 -4.57 -15.52
CA ILE A 275 -5.23 -4.36 -16.19
C ILE A 275 -5.29 -3.13 -17.09
N ALA A 276 -6.38 -2.94 -17.85
CA ALA A 276 -6.59 -1.72 -18.62
C ALA A 276 -6.60 -0.47 -17.74
N ALA A 277 -7.29 -0.51 -16.61
CA ALA A 277 -7.30 0.58 -15.65
C ALA A 277 -5.91 0.81 -15.01
N LYS A 278 -5.11 -0.24 -14.78
CA LYS A 278 -3.68 -0.11 -14.42
C LYS A 278 -2.90 0.60 -15.53
N ALA A 279 -3.11 0.23 -16.79
CA ALA A 279 -2.45 0.90 -17.92
C ALA A 279 -2.76 2.40 -17.96
N VAL A 280 -4.01 2.80 -17.69
CA VAL A 280 -4.40 4.22 -17.58
C VAL A 280 -3.62 4.89 -16.45
N SER A 281 -3.70 4.36 -15.23
CA SER A 281 -3.06 5.00 -14.06
C SER A 281 -1.53 5.04 -14.18
N PHE A 282 -0.91 4.04 -14.81
CA PHE A 282 0.55 4.06 -15.06
C PHE A 282 0.92 5.12 -16.11
N GLY A 283 0.04 5.35 -17.09
CA GLY A 283 0.19 6.49 -18.01
C GLY A 283 0.08 7.84 -17.31
N GLU A 284 -0.82 7.96 -16.33
CA GLU A 284 -0.91 9.16 -15.47
C GLU A 284 0.37 9.37 -14.65
N CYS A 285 0.99 8.30 -14.13
CA CYS A 285 2.25 8.38 -13.37
C CYS A 285 3.41 8.97 -14.17
N LEU A 286 3.39 8.86 -15.51
CA LEU A 286 4.41 9.38 -16.41
C LEU A 286 4.22 10.88 -16.73
N GLN A 287 3.10 11.48 -16.32
CA GLN A 287 2.83 12.90 -16.57
C GLN A 287 3.50 13.81 -15.53
N PRO A 288 3.94 15.01 -15.91
CA PRO A 288 4.55 15.98 -14.97
C PRO A 288 3.65 16.31 -13.77
N GLU A 289 2.36 16.43 -13.98
CA GLU A 289 1.35 16.75 -12.98
C GLU A 289 1.29 15.71 -11.87
N TYR A 290 1.64 14.46 -12.17
CA TYR A 290 1.70 13.41 -11.17
C TYR A 290 2.80 13.65 -10.14
N LYS A 291 3.94 14.17 -10.55
CA LYS A 291 5.02 14.55 -9.65
C LYS A 291 4.61 15.72 -8.74
N GLU A 292 3.91 16.71 -9.29
CA GLU A 292 3.37 17.84 -8.53
C GLU A 292 2.37 17.36 -7.49
N TYR A 293 1.46 16.46 -7.87
CA TYR A 293 0.52 15.82 -6.95
C TYR A 293 1.24 15.10 -5.80
N GLN A 294 2.21 14.24 -6.09
CA GLN A 294 2.94 13.49 -5.05
C GLN A 294 3.75 14.42 -4.13
N LEU A 295 4.31 15.50 -4.67
CA LEU A 295 4.99 16.53 -3.87
C LEU A 295 3.99 17.21 -2.92
N GLN A 296 2.77 17.49 -3.38
CA GLN A 296 1.73 18.06 -2.53
C GLN A 296 1.27 17.05 -1.45
N VAL A 297 1.16 15.76 -1.77
CA VAL A 297 0.89 14.72 -0.77
C VAL A 297 1.93 14.75 0.36
N LYS A 298 3.22 14.83 0.01
CA LYS A 298 4.33 14.89 0.98
C LYS A 298 4.26 16.16 1.83
N LYS A 299 3.99 17.32 1.23
CA LYS A 299 3.82 18.61 1.94
C LYS A 299 2.63 18.55 2.90
N ASN A 300 1.50 18.04 2.46
CA ASN A 300 0.31 17.89 3.29
C ASN A 300 0.56 16.95 4.47
N ALA A 301 1.26 15.83 4.27
CA ALA A 301 1.61 14.91 5.35
C ALA A 301 2.51 15.58 6.39
N ALA A 302 3.52 16.30 5.96
CA ALA A 302 4.41 17.05 6.85
C ALA A 302 3.64 18.15 7.62
N ALA A 303 2.75 18.89 6.95
CA ALA A 303 1.92 19.93 7.56
C ALA A 303 0.95 19.35 8.60
N LEU A 304 0.26 18.25 8.28
CA LEU A 304 -0.67 17.59 9.21
C LEU A 304 0.09 17.05 10.43
N ALA A 305 1.24 16.41 10.24
CA ALA A 305 2.07 15.92 11.34
C ALA A 305 2.51 17.07 12.27
N ALA A 306 3.00 18.18 11.70
CA ALA A 306 3.41 19.36 12.46
C ALA A 306 2.23 20.00 13.22
N ALA A 307 1.06 20.10 12.60
CA ALA A 307 -0.15 20.65 13.21
C ALA A 307 -0.64 19.81 14.39
N LEU A 308 -0.55 18.47 14.27
CA LEU A 308 -0.87 17.55 15.37
C LEU A 308 0.14 17.64 16.51
N VAL A 309 1.45 17.70 16.21
CA VAL A 309 2.49 17.88 17.22
C VAL A 309 2.31 19.19 17.99
N LYS A 310 2.01 20.30 17.28
CA LYS A 310 1.72 21.61 17.90
C LYS A 310 0.51 21.52 18.89
N ARG A 311 -0.41 20.61 18.65
CA ARG A 311 -1.57 20.34 19.51
C ARG A 311 -1.30 19.28 20.59
N GLY A 312 -0.05 18.86 20.76
CA GLY A 312 0.38 17.95 21.82
C GLY A 312 0.21 16.46 21.50
N PHE A 313 -0.08 16.08 20.25
CA PHE A 313 -0.06 14.68 19.84
C PHE A 313 1.38 14.20 19.61
N LYS A 314 1.64 12.94 19.93
CA LYS A 314 2.90 12.28 19.64
C LYS A 314 2.80 11.55 18.29
N ILE A 315 3.66 11.91 17.35
CA ILE A 315 3.83 11.17 16.10
C ILE A 315 4.97 10.17 16.28
N ILE A 316 4.71 8.89 16.02
CA ILE A 316 5.74 7.84 16.04
C ILE A 316 6.86 8.20 15.06
N SER A 317 8.11 7.97 15.45
CA SER A 317 9.34 8.40 14.77
C SER A 317 9.55 9.93 14.66
N GLY A 318 8.74 10.74 15.34
CA GLY A 318 8.88 12.20 15.39
C GLY A 318 8.42 12.93 14.11
N GLY A 319 7.69 12.29 13.20
CA GLY A 319 7.19 12.90 11.96
C GLY A 319 7.08 11.93 10.80
N THR A 320 7.08 12.45 9.56
CA THR A 320 6.95 11.63 8.36
C THR A 320 7.84 12.13 7.23
N ASP A 321 8.39 11.18 6.46
CA ASP A 321 9.12 11.42 5.20
C ASP A 321 8.25 11.09 3.97
N ASN A 322 7.07 10.47 4.20
CA ASN A 322 6.17 10.01 3.15
C ASN A 322 4.73 10.55 3.32
N HIS A 323 3.72 9.82 2.91
CA HIS A 323 2.30 10.21 2.86
C HIS A 323 1.51 9.90 4.13
N LEU A 324 2.08 9.15 5.06
CA LEU A 324 1.37 8.66 6.26
C LEU A 324 2.08 9.06 7.55
N MET A 325 1.32 9.02 8.64
CA MET A 325 1.83 9.15 9.99
C MET A 325 1.05 8.25 10.94
N LEU A 326 1.72 7.81 12.00
CA LEU A 326 1.13 7.04 13.09
C LEU A 326 1.09 7.91 14.35
N VAL A 327 -0.11 8.19 14.83
CA VAL A 327 -0.38 9.03 16.01
C VAL A 327 -0.52 8.15 17.23
N ASP A 328 0.32 8.36 18.24
CA ASP A 328 0.22 7.73 19.55
C ASP A 328 -0.69 8.57 20.46
N LEU A 329 -1.85 8.05 20.81
CA LEU A 329 -2.84 8.74 21.62
C LEU A 329 -2.48 8.78 23.12
N ARG A 330 -1.63 7.86 23.59
CA ARG A 330 -1.33 7.66 25.02
C ARG A 330 -0.73 8.90 25.67
N SER A 331 0.04 9.69 24.91
CA SER A 331 0.70 10.89 25.45
C SER A 331 -0.27 12.02 25.79
N LYS A 332 -1.37 12.15 25.06
CA LYS A 332 -2.36 13.24 25.24
C LYS A 332 -3.64 12.76 25.90
N TYR A 333 -4.08 11.54 25.54
CA TYR A 333 -5.33 10.93 26.03
C TYR A 333 -5.04 9.50 26.52
N PRO A 334 -4.49 9.32 27.74
CA PRO A 334 -4.03 8.01 28.23
C PRO A 334 -5.09 6.92 28.21
N ASP A 335 -6.36 7.28 28.45
CA ASP A 335 -7.49 6.34 28.52
C ASP A 335 -8.16 6.10 27.16
N LEU A 336 -7.88 6.94 26.15
CA LEU A 336 -8.49 6.85 24.83
C LEU A 336 -7.86 5.70 24.03
N THR A 337 -8.71 4.79 23.53
CA THR A 337 -8.27 3.73 22.63
C THR A 337 -8.37 4.16 21.17
N GLY A 338 -7.54 3.57 20.30
CA GLY A 338 -7.66 3.78 18.87
C GLY A 338 -9.04 3.39 18.33
N LYS A 339 -9.67 2.36 18.92
CA LYS A 339 -11.03 1.93 18.56
C LYS A 339 -12.08 3.02 18.84
N VAL A 340 -12.00 3.68 19.97
CA VAL A 340 -12.92 4.79 20.28
C VAL A 340 -12.64 5.99 19.38
N ALA A 341 -11.36 6.34 19.19
CA ALA A 341 -10.94 7.43 18.31
C ALA A 341 -11.45 7.23 16.87
N GLU A 342 -11.25 6.02 16.29
CA GLU A 342 -11.74 5.65 14.96
C GLU A 342 -13.26 5.84 14.85
N ARG A 343 -14.02 5.39 15.86
CA ARG A 343 -15.48 5.50 15.87
C ARG A 343 -15.96 6.95 15.91
N VAL A 344 -15.47 7.74 16.88
CA VAL A 344 -15.97 9.12 17.05
C VAL A 344 -15.54 10.07 15.93
N LEU A 345 -14.36 9.86 15.35
CA LEU A 345 -13.91 10.57 14.15
C LEU A 345 -14.79 10.19 12.95
N GLY A 346 -15.13 8.91 12.79
CA GLY A 346 -16.07 8.46 11.77
C GLY A 346 -17.48 9.06 11.92
N GLU A 347 -17.97 9.23 13.15
CA GLU A 347 -19.23 9.93 13.44
C GLU A 347 -19.20 11.41 13.00
N ALA A 348 -18.00 12.02 13.00
CA ALA A 348 -17.75 13.37 12.50
C ALA A 348 -17.40 13.43 10.99
N ASP A 349 -17.60 12.36 10.25
CA ASP A 349 -17.22 12.21 8.83
C ASP A 349 -15.71 12.42 8.56
N ILE A 350 -14.84 12.11 9.54
CA ILE A 350 -13.38 12.05 9.40
C ILE A 350 -12.99 10.57 9.44
N THR A 351 -12.65 10.00 8.29
CA THR A 351 -12.35 8.58 8.16
C THR A 351 -10.87 8.29 8.43
N VAL A 352 -10.61 7.50 9.45
CA VAL A 352 -9.26 7.05 9.87
C VAL A 352 -9.30 5.57 10.19
N ASN A 353 -8.15 4.92 10.40
CA ASN A 353 -8.14 3.59 11.00
C ASN A 353 -7.38 3.57 12.33
N LYS A 354 -7.92 2.79 13.30
CA LYS A 354 -7.15 2.42 14.48
C LYS A 354 -5.91 1.64 14.10
N ASN A 355 -4.82 1.84 14.80
CA ASN A 355 -3.55 1.16 14.55
C ASN A 355 -2.81 0.92 15.86
N MET A 356 -2.17 -0.24 15.97
CA MET A 356 -1.20 -0.45 17.05
C MET A 356 -0.04 0.51 16.89
N VAL A 357 0.49 1.01 17.99
CA VAL A 357 1.77 1.72 18.01
C VAL A 357 2.87 0.75 18.45
N PRO A 358 4.12 0.95 18.04
CA PRO A 358 5.20 0.10 18.53
C PRO A 358 5.19 0.01 20.05
N PHE A 359 5.42 -1.21 20.56
CA PHE A 359 5.37 -1.53 22.01
C PHE A 359 4.02 -1.19 22.65
N ASP A 360 2.93 -1.39 21.91
CA ASP A 360 1.57 -1.18 22.41
C ASP A 360 1.22 -2.24 23.45
N SER A 361 0.77 -1.82 24.63
CA SER A 361 0.28 -2.71 25.67
C SER A 361 -1.16 -3.15 25.47
N ARG A 362 -1.91 -2.50 24.56
CA ARG A 362 -3.29 -2.83 24.22
C ARG A 362 -3.35 -3.86 23.10
N SER A 363 -4.43 -4.64 23.06
CA SER A 363 -4.65 -5.62 22.00
C SER A 363 -4.89 -4.94 20.64
N ALA A 364 -4.70 -5.69 19.56
CA ALA A 364 -5.00 -5.25 18.19
C ALA A 364 -6.47 -4.83 17.97
N PHE A 365 -7.40 -5.27 18.85
CA PHE A 365 -8.82 -4.88 18.78
C PHE A 365 -9.08 -3.50 19.40
N GLN A 366 -8.23 -3.04 20.31
CA GLN A 366 -8.36 -1.75 21.01
C GLN A 366 -7.39 -0.72 20.44
N THR A 367 -6.12 -1.06 20.36
CA THR A 367 -4.98 -0.23 19.94
C THR A 367 -4.81 1.06 20.75
N SER A 368 -3.65 1.67 20.68
CA SER A 368 -3.35 2.95 21.32
C SER A 368 -3.12 4.08 20.33
N GLY A 369 -3.27 3.83 19.05
CA GLY A 369 -3.02 4.82 18.00
C GLY A 369 -4.06 4.82 16.90
N ILE A 370 -3.93 5.83 16.06
CA ILE A 370 -4.60 5.95 14.76
C ILE A 370 -3.57 6.22 13.67
N ARG A 371 -3.79 5.67 12.48
CA ARG A 371 -2.98 5.95 11.31
C ARG A 371 -3.70 6.93 10.41
N LEU A 372 -2.98 7.95 9.94
CA LEU A 372 -3.47 9.00 9.04
C LEU A 372 -2.60 9.05 7.78
N GLY A 373 -3.21 9.47 6.68
CA GLY A 373 -2.53 9.70 5.41
C GLY A 373 -3.22 10.79 4.59
N THR A 374 -2.50 11.38 3.67
CA THR A 374 -2.95 12.54 2.92
C THR A 374 -3.21 12.35 1.42
N PRO A 375 -3.05 11.15 0.81
CA PRO A 375 -3.26 11.00 -0.63
C PRO A 375 -4.66 11.38 -1.09
N ALA A 376 -5.70 10.87 -0.41
CA ALA A 376 -7.11 11.07 -0.80
C ALA A 376 -7.53 12.55 -0.75
N VAL A 377 -7.23 13.25 0.35
CA VAL A 377 -7.57 14.69 0.46
C VAL A 377 -6.75 15.53 -0.52
N THR A 378 -5.50 15.15 -0.80
CA THR A 378 -4.66 15.84 -1.79
C THR A 378 -5.20 15.65 -3.20
N THR A 379 -5.69 14.47 -3.55
CA THR A 379 -6.38 14.19 -4.82
C THR A 379 -7.59 15.11 -5.01
N ARG A 380 -8.23 15.55 -3.95
CA ARG A 380 -9.34 16.52 -3.98
C ARG A 380 -8.90 17.99 -3.99
N GLY A 381 -7.60 18.26 -4.10
CA GLY A 381 -7.06 19.62 -4.17
C GLY A 381 -6.70 20.27 -2.84
N ALA A 382 -6.73 19.52 -1.74
CA ALA A 382 -6.31 20.02 -0.42
C ALA A 382 -4.84 20.43 -0.40
N LYS A 383 -4.53 21.51 0.32
CA LYS A 383 -3.18 22.03 0.56
C LYS A 383 -2.93 22.22 2.06
N GLU A 384 -1.74 22.67 2.43
CA GLU A 384 -1.23 22.73 3.80
C GLU A 384 -2.15 23.49 4.78
N LEU A 385 -2.85 24.53 4.32
CA LEU A 385 -3.79 25.28 5.18
C LEU A 385 -4.93 24.39 5.70
N LEU A 386 -5.48 23.54 4.85
CA LEU A 386 -6.53 22.60 5.28
C LEU A 386 -6.00 21.58 6.29
N MET A 387 -4.72 21.26 6.28
CA MET A 387 -4.14 20.30 7.23
C MET A 387 -4.17 20.80 8.67
N ASP A 388 -4.02 22.10 8.90
CA ASP A 388 -4.16 22.69 10.24
C ASP A 388 -5.63 22.66 10.73
N GLU A 389 -6.59 22.96 9.83
CA GLU A 389 -8.04 22.85 10.11
C GLU A 389 -8.44 21.39 10.43
N ILE A 390 -7.92 20.43 9.68
CA ILE A 390 -8.13 18.99 9.93
C ILE A 390 -7.58 18.58 11.29
N ALA A 391 -6.38 19.04 11.65
CA ALA A 391 -5.79 18.75 12.95
C ALA A 391 -6.61 19.34 14.11
N GLU A 392 -7.18 20.53 13.93
CA GLU A 392 -8.09 21.15 14.89
C GLU A 392 -9.40 20.36 15.03
N MET A 393 -10.00 19.94 13.93
CA MET A 393 -11.20 19.10 13.93
C MET A 393 -10.96 17.77 14.65
N ILE A 394 -9.83 17.11 14.38
CA ILE A 394 -9.42 15.87 15.06
C ILE A 394 -9.28 16.11 16.57
N GLU A 395 -8.56 17.16 16.98
CA GLU A 395 -8.40 17.50 18.41
C GLU A 395 -9.74 17.77 19.08
N THR A 396 -10.61 18.55 18.43
CA THR A 396 -11.94 18.90 18.97
C THR A 396 -12.79 17.65 19.21
N VAL A 397 -12.85 16.72 18.27
CA VAL A 397 -13.57 15.46 18.42
C VAL A 397 -12.98 14.60 19.53
N LEU A 398 -11.65 14.40 19.53
CA LEU A 398 -10.98 13.51 20.50
C LEU A 398 -10.97 14.07 21.92
N SER A 399 -11.09 15.39 22.09
CA SER A 399 -11.26 16.03 23.39
C SER A 399 -12.70 15.98 23.93
N ASN A 400 -13.67 15.57 23.08
CA ASN A 400 -15.10 15.60 23.39
C ASN A 400 -15.81 14.29 23.00
N VAL A 401 -15.16 13.15 23.21
CA VAL A 401 -15.62 11.82 22.74
C VAL A 401 -17.01 11.39 23.26
N GLU A 402 -17.47 11.99 24.37
CA GLU A 402 -18.77 11.73 24.99
C GLU A 402 -19.79 12.85 24.73
N ASN A 403 -19.47 13.83 23.88
CA ASN A 403 -20.33 14.96 23.57
C ASN A 403 -20.88 14.92 22.14
N PRO A 404 -22.05 14.31 21.89
CA PRO A 404 -22.60 14.17 20.53
C PRO A 404 -22.86 15.52 19.83
N ALA A 405 -23.16 16.59 20.60
CA ALA A 405 -23.40 17.90 20.00
C ALA A 405 -22.15 18.52 19.41
N VAL A 406 -20.99 18.34 20.07
CA VAL A 406 -19.69 18.78 19.53
C VAL A 406 -19.33 17.96 18.30
N ILE A 407 -19.46 16.62 18.35
CA ILE A 407 -19.19 15.73 17.22
C ILE A 407 -20.04 16.12 16.02
N GLN A 408 -21.35 16.38 16.22
CA GLN A 408 -22.25 16.83 15.17
C GLN A 408 -21.84 18.19 14.57
N SER A 409 -21.43 19.15 15.42
CA SER A 409 -20.98 20.47 14.96
C SER A 409 -19.70 20.35 14.11
N VAL A 410 -18.76 19.45 14.50
CA VAL A 410 -17.56 19.17 13.67
C VAL A 410 -17.95 18.51 12.36
N LYS A 411 -18.88 17.55 12.36
CA LYS A 411 -19.40 16.92 11.15
C LYS A 411 -19.96 17.96 10.15
N GLU A 412 -20.75 18.92 10.62
CA GLU A 412 -21.29 20.01 9.79
C GLU A 412 -20.16 20.85 9.19
N SER A 413 -19.12 21.14 10.00
CA SER A 413 -17.93 21.86 9.54
C SER A 413 -17.14 21.07 8.50
N VAL A 414 -16.95 19.76 8.70
CA VAL A 414 -16.34 18.84 7.73
C VAL A 414 -17.09 18.88 6.41
N ASN A 415 -18.42 18.67 6.45
CA ASN A 415 -19.23 18.60 5.24
C ASN A 415 -19.17 19.94 4.46
N LYS A 416 -19.29 21.07 5.17
CA LYS A 416 -19.18 22.41 4.57
C LYS A 416 -17.80 22.69 3.97
N THR A 417 -16.75 22.24 4.63
CA THR A 417 -15.36 22.37 4.13
C THR A 417 -15.21 21.57 2.85
N MET A 418 -15.69 20.33 2.82
CA MET A 418 -15.52 19.42 1.70
C MET A 418 -16.36 19.77 0.46
N GLU A 419 -17.36 20.65 0.56
CA GLU A 419 -18.05 21.24 -0.60
C GLU A 419 -17.09 21.99 -1.53
N LYS A 420 -15.97 22.52 -1.00
CA LYS A 420 -14.94 23.24 -1.78
C LYS A 420 -13.96 22.31 -2.48
N TYR A 421 -14.00 21.04 -2.16
CA TYR A 421 -13.05 20.02 -2.63
C TYR A 421 -13.82 18.86 -3.30
N PRO A 422 -14.24 19.00 -4.57
CA PRO A 422 -15.03 17.97 -5.26
C PRO A 422 -14.25 16.66 -5.40
N LEU A 423 -14.98 15.53 -5.53
CA LEU A 423 -14.37 14.21 -5.60
C LEU A 423 -13.50 14.03 -6.86
N PHE A 424 -13.91 14.62 -7.98
CA PHE A 424 -13.18 14.68 -9.24
C PHE A 424 -12.85 16.15 -9.53
N ALA A 425 -11.66 16.58 -9.14
CA ALA A 425 -11.23 17.98 -9.19
C ALA A 425 -10.35 18.32 -10.42
N TYR A 426 -10.12 17.34 -11.30
CA TYR A 426 -9.25 17.49 -12.48
C TYR A 426 -9.99 17.25 -13.77
#